data_4edf59763a953cf746cd3dc2354b7fb8
#
_entry.id   4edf59763a953cf746cd3dc2354b7fb8
#
_cell.length_a   1.000
_cell.length_b   1.000
_cell.length_c   1.000
_cell.angle_alpha   90.00
_cell.angle_beta   90.00
_cell.angle_gamma   90.00
#
_symmetry.space_group_name_H-M   'P 1'
#
loop_
_entity.id
_entity.type
_entity.pdbx_description
1 polymer ?
#
loop_
_entity_poly.entity_id
_entity_poly.type
_entity_poly.pdbx_seq_one_letter_code
_entity_poly.pdbx_strand_id
1 'polypeptide(L)'
;MIPLETLRDLYEFNYWARDRQLQACAALTPEQFLRPLGSSFSSVRDTLVHLLAVEWIWLERWRGESPTKQDAAEFAAEKFPTLESIRERWKLIEQGVRDYLRDLTEQELSRPLAYTNLQGQA
;
A
#
# COMPACT_ATOMS: atom_id res chain seq x y z
N MET A 1 -10.28 18.96 10.85
CA MET A 1 -10.06 17.51 10.86
C MET A 1 -11.06 16.82 9.96
N ILE A 2 -10.61 15.82 9.21
CA ILE A 2 -11.48 15.05 8.32
C ILE A 2 -12.39 14.14 9.16
N PRO A 3 -13.72 14.15 8.93
CA PRO A 3 -14.58 13.19 9.61
C PRO A 3 -14.22 11.75 9.25
N LEU A 4 -14.44 10.83 10.19
CA LEU A 4 -14.15 9.41 9.99
C LEU A 4 -14.90 8.83 8.79
N GLU A 5 -16.14 9.24 8.59
CA GLU A 5 -16.94 8.81 7.44
C GLU A 5 -16.27 9.20 6.11
N THR A 6 -15.75 10.43 6.04
CA THR A 6 -15.05 10.91 4.86
C THR A 6 -13.77 10.12 4.61
N LEU A 7 -13.05 9.78 5.67
CA LEU A 7 -11.84 8.96 5.55
C LEU A 7 -12.18 7.57 4.98
N ARG A 8 -13.26 6.97 5.46
CA ARG A 8 -13.72 5.68 4.93
C ARG A 8 -14.09 5.77 3.46
N ASP A 9 -14.77 6.84 3.06
CA ASP A 9 -15.14 7.09 1.66
C ASP A 9 -13.90 7.27 0.78
N LEU A 10 -12.88 7.97 1.28
CA LEU A 10 -11.62 8.14 0.54
C LEU A 10 -10.94 6.80 0.29
N TYR A 11 -10.96 5.88 1.24
CA TYR A 11 -10.37 4.56 1.04
C TYR A 11 -11.21 3.70 0.09
N GLU A 12 -12.52 3.84 0.09
CA GLU A 12 -13.36 3.18 -0.91
C GLU A 12 -12.98 3.67 -2.31
N PHE A 13 -12.79 4.97 -2.49
CA PHE A 13 -12.32 5.54 -3.75
C PHE A 13 -10.93 5.02 -4.10
N ASN A 14 -10.02 4.96 -3.13
CA ASN A 14 -8.66 4.45 -3.33
C ASN A 14 -8.68 3.04 -3.91
N TYR A 15 -9.49 2.15 -3.35
CA TYR A 15 -9.56 0.77 -3.82
C TYR A 15 -10.27 0.64 -5.15
N TRP A 16 -11.27 1.46 -5.40
CA TRP A 16 -11.91 1.52 -6.72
C TRP A 16 -10.88 1.94 -7.78
N ALA A 17 -10.11 2.98 -7.51
CA ALA A 17 -9.08 3.47 -8.45
C ALA A 17 -7.97 2.43 -8.64
N ARG A 18 -7.51 1.82 -7.55
CA ARG A 18 -6.49 0.75 -7.61
C ARG A 18 -6.96 -0.40 -8.50
N ASP A 19 -8.19 -0.85 -8.33
CA ASP A 19 -8.72 -1.97 -9.11
C ASP A 19 -8.76 -1.64 -10.59
N ARG A 20 -9.08 -0.41 -10.93
CA ARG A 20 -9.05 0.03 -12.34
C ARG A 20 -7.62 0.06 -12.87
N GLN A 21 -6.65 0.48 -12.07
CA GLN A 21 -5.24 0.45 -12.47
C GLN A 21 -4.75 -0.98 -12.68
N LEU A 22 -5.09 -1.89 -11.78
CA LEU A 22 -4.71 -3.30 -11.90
C LEU A 22 -5.37 -3.94 -13.13
N GLN A 23 -6.63 -3.58 -13.41
CA GLN A 23 -7.32 -4.08 -14.59
C GLN A 23 -6.64 -3.61 -15.87
N ALA A 24 -6.21 -2.35 -15.92
CA ALA A 24 -5.46 -1.83 -17.06
C ALA A 24 -4.12 -2.55 -17.22
N CYS A 25 -3.43 -2.83 -16.12
CA CYS A 25 -2.16 -3.55 -16.14
C CYS A 25 -2.33 -5.01 -16.58
N ALA A 26 -3.51 -5.60 -16.39
CA ALA A 26 -3.76 -6.97 -16.81
C ALA A 26 -3.67 -7.17 -18.32
N ALA A 27 -3.78 -6.08 -19.08
CA ALA A 27 -3.62 -6.11 -20.54
C ALA A 27 -2.15 -6.17 -20.98
N LEU A 28 -1.20 -5.95 -20.09
CA LEU A 28 0.22 -5.98 -20.39
C LEU A 28 0.71 -7.43 -20.47
N THR A 29 1.65 -7.67 -21.40
CA THR A 29 2.37 -8.95 -21.41
C THR A 29 3.33 -8.97 -20.20
N PRO A 30 3.79 -10.16 -19.75
CA PRO A 30 4.79 -10.24 -18.70
C PRO A 30 6.04 -9.41 -19.01
N GLU A 31 6.48 -9.38 -20.27
CA GLU A 31 7.62 -8.58 -20.70
C GLU A 31 7.36 -7.08 -20.50
N GLN A 32 6.18 -6.61 -20.92
CA GLN A 32 5.81 -5.20 -20.75
C GLN A 32 5.71 -4.82 -19.29
N PHE A 33 5.17 -5.71 -18.46
CA PHE A 33 5.00 -5.50 -17.02
C PHE A 33 6.35 -5.29 -16.32
N LEU A 34 7.38 -5.97 -16.77
CA LEU A 34 8.71 -5.92 -16.19
C LEU A 34 9.68 -4.98 -16.91
N ARG A 35 9.25 -4.38 -18.02
CA ARG A 35 10.14 -3.56 -18.88
C ARG A 35 10.62 -2.31 -18.15
N PRO A 36 11.94 -2.02 -18.16
CA PRO A 36 12.45 -0.76 -17.64
C PRO A 36 11.91 0.42 -18.45
N LEU A 37 11.40 1.44 -17.76
CA LEU A 37 10.79 2.61 -18.40
C LEU A 37 11.58 3.90 -18.21
N GLY A 38 12.68 3.86 -17.45
CA GLY A 38 13.48 5.05 -17.20
C GLY A 38 12.79 6.08 -16.26
N SER A 39 11.73 5.68 -15.58
CA SER A 39 11.04 6.53 -14.59
C SER A 39 11.65 6.34 -13.20
N SER A 40 11.08 7.03 -12.20
CA SER A 40 11.52 6.92 -10.79
C SER A 40 11.55 5.48 -10.30
N PHE A 41 10.58 4.66 -10.74
CA PHE A 41 10.57 3.22 -10.54
C PHE A 41 10.78 2.57 -11.89
N SER A 42 11.62 1.54 -11.97
CA SER A 42 12.12 1.09 -13.25
C SER A 42 11.06 0.43 -14.14
N SER A 43 9.97 -0.07 -13.57
CA SER A 43 8.93 -0.77 -14.33
C SER A 43 7.54 -0.54 -13.76
N VAL A 44 6.51 -0.97 -14.48
CA VAL A 44 5.14 -0.98 -13.97
C VAL A 44 5.07 -1.83 -12.70
N ARG A 45 5.71 -3.01 -12.71
CA ARG A 45 5.79 -3.89 -11.55
C ARG A 45 6.38 -3.15 -10.34
N ASP A 46 7.51 -2.48 -10.53
CA ASP A 46 8.19 -1.79 -9.43
C ASP A 46 7.34 -0.65 -8.87
N THR A 47 6.62 0.07 -9.73
CA THR A 47 5.71 1.14 -9.30
C THR A 47 4.58 0.58 -8.43
N LEU A 48 3.95 -0.50 -8.87
CA LEU A 48 2.85 -1.12 -8.13
C LEU A 48 3.31 -1.68 -6.79
N VAL A 49 4.49 -2.31 -6.75
CA VAL A 49 5.05 -2.84 -5.50
C VAL A 49 5.35 -1.70 -4.53
N HIS A 50 5.83 -0.56 -5.03
CA HIS A 50 6.06 0.60 -4.19
C HIS A 50 4.75 1.08 -3.55
N LEU A 51 3.68 1.21 -4.34
CA LEU A 51 2.36 1.63 -3.83
C LEU A 51 1.83 0.65 -2.79
N LEU A 52 1.97 -0.64 -3.05
CA LEU A 52 1.60 -1.70 -2.15
C LEU A 52 2.35 -1.60 -0.81
N ALA A 53 3.66 -1.43 -0.88
CA ALA A 53 4.52 -1.33 0.29
C ALA A 53 4.21 -0.10 1.14
N VAL A 54 3.96 1.04 0.50
CA VAL A 54 3.62 2.29 1.20
C VAL A 54 2.31 2.12 1.97
N GLU A 55 1.31 1.50 1.36
CA GLU A 55 0.04 1.26 2.04
C GLU A 55 0.21 0.36 3.27
N TRP A 56 1.02 -0.71 3.13
CA TRP A 56 1.34 -1.60 4.24
C TRP A 56 2.06 -0.88 5.37
N ILE A 57 3.07 -0.07 5.03
CA ILE A 57 3.87 0.67 6.03
C ILE A 57 2.96 1.57 6.86
N TRP A 58 2.08 2.33 6.22
CA TRP A 58 1.19 3.23 6.94
C TRP A 58 0.16 2.48 7.78
N LEU A 59 -0.35 1.36 7.30
CA LEU A 59 -1.24 0.53 8.10
C LEU A 59 -0.56 0.06 9.39
N GLU A 60 0.69 -0.41 9.28
CA GLU A 60 1.46 -0.83 10.45
C GLU A 60 1.71 0.33 11.41
N ARG A 61 2.02 1.51 10.89
CA ARG A 61 2.19 2.71 11.72
C ARG A 61 0.91 3.09 12.44
N TRP A 62 -0.23 2.99 11.77
CA TRP A 62 -1.53 3.26 12.41
C TRP A 62 -1.79 2.28 13.55
N ARG A 63 -1.31 1.06 13.42
CA ARG A 63 -1.45 0.03 14.46
C ARG A 63 -0.45 0.17 15.61
N GLY A 64 0.41 1.18 15.55
CA GLY A 64 1.40 1.44 16.59
C GLY A 64 2.76 0.83 16.35
N GLU A 65 2.99 0.23 15.19
CA GLU A 65 4.27 -0.35 14.83
C GLU A 65 5.13 0.66 14.07
N SER A 66 6.44 0.40 14.02
CA SER A 66 7.37 1.19 13.20
C SER A 66 8.20 0.22 12.37
N PRO A 67 7.73 -0.14 11.17
CA PRO A 67 8.47 -1.07 10.32
C PRO A 67 9.88 -0.58 10.03
N THR A 68 10.82 -1.49 10.03
CA THR A 68 12.23 -1.24 9.71
C THR A 68 12.49 -1.52 8.24
N LYS A 69 13.69 -1.18 7.76
CA LYS A 69 14.11 -1.57 6.40
C LYS A 69 14.10 -3.09 6.24
N GLN A 70 14.45 -3.82 7.28
CA GLN A 70 14.42 -5.28 7.25
C GLN A 70 13.00 -5.80 7.10
N ASP A 71 12.04 -5.21 7.83
CA ASP A 71 10.63 -5.57 7.70
C ASP A 71 10.13 -5.28 6.29
N ALA A 72 10.51 -4.14 5.72
CA ALA A 72 10.10 -3.72 4.39
C ALA A 72 10.72 -4.59 3.29
N ALA A 73 11.76 -5.36 3.58
CA ALA A 73 12.42 -6.21 2.60
C ALA A 73 11.50 -7.29 2.03
N GLU A 74 10.41 -7.65 2.74
CA GLU A 74 9.43 -8.59 2.19
C GLU A 74 8.67 -8.03 0.99
N PHE A 75 8.77 -6.70 0.77
CA PHE A 75 8.20 -6.02 -0.39
C PHE A 75 9.24 -5.70 -1.45
N ALA A 76 10.36 -6.41 -1.46
CA ALA A 76 11.33 -6.31 -2.55
C ALA A 76 10.65 -6.68 -3.87
N ALA A 77 10.87 -5.87 -4.92
CA ALA A 77 10.12 -6.01 -6.17
C ALA A 77 10.25 -7.39 -6.80
N GLU A 78 11.41 -8.03 -6.70
CA GLU A 78 11.65 -9.36 -7.25
C GLU A 78 10.82 -10.46 -6.60
N LYS A 79 10.22 -10.21 -5.46
CA LYS A 79 9.30 -11.14 -4.81
C LYS A 79 7.90 -11.12 -5.41
N PHE A 80 7.66 -10.18 -6.33
CA PHE A 80 6.37 -9.99 -6.99
C PHE A 80 6.54 -10.09 -8.51
N PRO A 81 6.81 -11.30 -9.03
CA PRO A 81 7.11 -11.45 -10.45
C PRO A 81 5.91 -11.27 -11.36
N THR A 82 4.69 -11.35 -10.84
CA THR A 82 3.46 -11.27 -11.64
C THR A 82 2.47 -10.30 -11.04
N LEU A 83 1.56 -9.81 -11.88
CA LEU A 83 0.45 -8.98 -11.41
C LEU A 83 -0.39 -9.71 -10.37
N GLU A 84 -0.61 -11.01 -10.56
CA GLU A 84 -1.42 -11.80 -9.62
C GLU A 84 -0.77 -11.87 -8.24
N SER A 85 0.56 -11.97 -8.17
CA SER A 85 1.27 -11.96 -6.88
C SER A 85 1.06 -10.64 -6.14
N ILE A 86 0.98 -9.52 -6.87
CA ILE A 86 0.69 -8.21 -6.30
C ILE A 86 -0.75 -8.14 -5.81
N ARG A 87 -1.70 -8.63 -6.62
CA ARG A 87 -3.12 -8.64 -6.25
C ARG A 87 -3.38 -9.43 -4.97
N GLU A 88 -2.79 -10.59 -4.86
CA GLU A 88 -2.96 -11.46 -3.70
C GLU A 88 -2.50 -10.79 -2.42
N ARG A 89 -1.32 -10.20 -2.47
CA ARG A 89 -0.78 -9.51 -1.29
C ARG A 89 -1.60 -8.27 -0.95
N TRP A 90 -2.04 -7.52 -1.97
CA TRP A 90 -2.82 -6.31 -1.74
C TRP A 90 -4.18 -6.59 -1.12
N LYS A 91 -4.80 -7.72 -1.45
CA LYS A 91 -6.05 -8.12 -0.81
C LYS A 91 -5.90 -8.26 0.70
N LEU A 92 -4.76 -8.80 1.14
CA LEU A 92 -4.50 -8.95 2.57
C LEU A 92 -4.33 -7.59 3.24
N ILE A 93 -3.62 -6.68 2.59
CA ILE A 93 -3.42 -5.32 3.11
C ILE A 93 -4.75 -4.57 3.13
N GLU A 94 -5.52 -4.64 2.07
CA GLU A 94 -6.84 -4.03 2.00
C GLU A 94 -7.74 -4.52 3.13
N GLN A 95 -7.75 -5.82 3.40
CA GLN A 95 -8.56 -6.35 4.49
C GLN A 95 -8.12 -5.75 5.83
N GLY A 96 -6.81 -5.62 6.04
CA GLY A 96 -6.27 -5.00 7.24
C GLY A 96 -6.68 -3.53 7.36
N VAL A 97 -6.63 -2.79 6.26
CA VAL A 97 -7.06 -1.37 6.24
C VAL A 97 -8.55 -1.27 6.53
N ARG A 98 -9.37 -2.10 5.90
CA ARG A 98 -10.82 -2.08 6.12
C ARG A 98 -11.18 -2.40 7.57
N ASP A 99 -10.51 -3.41 8.14
CA ASP A 99 -10.73 -3.79 9.54
C ASP A 99 -10.34 -2.65 10.48
N TYR A 100 -9.20 -2.02 10.22
CA TYR A 100 -8.74 -0.90 11.03
C TYR A 100 -9.71 0.27 10.97
N LEU A 101 -10.16 0.65 9.77
CA LEU A 101 -11.08 1.78 9.59
C LEU A 101 -12.48 1.49 10.15
N ARG A 102 -12.92 0.23 10.11
CA ARG A 102 -14.20 -0.17 10.70
C ARG A 102 -14.21 0.07 12.21
N ASP A 103 -13.11 -0.28 12.86
CA ASP A 103 -13.02 -0.22 14.34
C ASP A 103 -12.50 1.12 14.85
N LEU A 104 -12.05 2.01 13.97
CA LEU A 104 -11.50 3.31 14.34
C LEU A 104 -12.61 4.24 14.85
N THR A 105 -12.31 4.98 15.93
CA THR A 105 -13.23 5.97 16.47
C THR A 105 -12.77 7.38 16.14
N GLU A 106 -13.68 8.35 16.23
CA GLU A 106 -13.35 9.78 16.02
C GLU A 106 -12.28 10.23 17.01
N GLN A 107 -12.32 9.74 18.25
CA GLN A 107 -11.34 10.09 19.27
C GLN A 107 -9.95 9.57 18.89
N GLU A 108 -9.87 8.34 18.41
CA GLU A 108 -8.61 7.76 17.98
C GLU A 108 -8.05 8.48 16.74
N LEU A 109 -8.93 8.87 15.82
CA LEU A 109 -8.55 9.60 14.61
C LEU A 109 -7.89 10.94 14.96
N SER A 110 -8.28 11.56 16.07
CA SER A 110 -7.77 12.85 16.50
C SER A 110 -6.41 12.78 17.20
N ARG A 111 -5.95 11.57 17.56
CA ARG A 111 -4.68 11.43 18.28
C ARG A 111 -3.48 11.63 17.37
N PRO A 112 -2.41 12.28 17.87
CA PRO A 112 -1.16 12.33 17.12
C PRO A 112 -0.61 10.92 16.89
N LEU A 113 0.00 10.69 15.73
CA LEU A 113 0.65 9.44 15.42
C LEU A 113 2.15 9.59 15.60
N ALA A 114 2.72 8.82 16.53
CA ALA A 114 4.17 8.75 16.71
C ALA A 114 4.71 7.48 16.08
N TYR A 115 5.77 7.61 15.31
CA TYR A 115 6.41 6.46 14.67
C TYR A 115 7.88 6.75 14.39
N THR A 116 8.64 5.69 14.14
CA THR A 116 10.02 5.78 13.67
C THR A 116 10.04 5.44 12.18
N ASN A 117 10.70 6.24 11.35
CA ASN A 117 10.76 5.99 9.91
C ASN A 117 11.72 4.85 9.58
N LEU A 118 11.81 4.49 8.30
CA LEU A 118 12.66 3.38 7.85
C LEU A 118 14.15 3.62 8.10
N GLN A 119 14.55 4.87 8.27
CA GLN A 119 15.93 5.23 8.58
C GLN A 119 16.22 5.22 10.10
N GLY A 120 15.23 4.85 10.92
CA GLY A 120 15.38 4.80 12.36
C GLY A 120 15.21 6.16 13.06
N GLN A 121 14.63 7.14 12.40
CA GLN A 121 14.38 8.48 12.94
C GLN A 121 12.94 8.65 13.39
N ALA A 122 12.75 9.30 14.50
CA ALA A 122 11.42 9.58 15.03
C ALA A 122 10.68 10.63 14.19
#